data_1c3469b49a875924c7da491c99c8ef1e
#
_entry.id   1c3469b49a875924c7da491c99c8ef1e
#
_cell.length_a   1.000
_cell.length_b   1.000
_cell.length_c   1.000
_cell.angle_alpha   90.00
_cell.angle_beta   90.00
_cell.angle_gamma   90.00
#
_symmetry.space_group_name_H-M   'P 1'
#
loop_
_entity.id
_entity.type
_entity.pdbx_description
1 polymer ?
#
loop_
_entity_poly.entity_id
_entity_poly.type
_entity_poly.pdbx_seq_one_letter_code
_entity_poly.pdbx_strand_id
1 'polypeptide(L)'
;MESIDILPVLWPLKGRIRPPGSKSLTNRALIIAALAQGPSHLTGVLDSVDTQVMIDSLGRLQIPVSVDIAQRTFHVNGQGGKIPSTGAELWCENSGTSIRFLTALCAAGSGRYRLDGNSRMRERPIAPLVAALASAGVKARCELENDCPPVQIETDGLPGGRIRVGGDLSSQYLSALLMAAPAASAGVTVEVTGELVSRPYVDMTLEMMRAFGANIHEPQTNHFEIAAQPYVGRTYDIEPDASAASYFFAAAAVTGGEVTVLGLHRNALQGDVKFVDALVRMGCEADWGDDSITLRGKPLHGIDIDMNEISDTAQTLACVAPFASGPTRIRNVAHMRLKETDRVSAVVTELQRVGLTVEEHQDGMTITPGPIRPAEIHTYDDHRMAMSFSLLGLKAPGIRILDPGCTAKTYPEYFTDLDALCRSAR
;
A
#
# COMPACT_ATOMS: atom_id res chain seq x y z
N MET A 1 23.04 11.33 9.94
CA MET A 1 21.76 10.69 9.59
C MET A 1 20.85 10.92 10.78
N GLU A 2 19.64 11.40 10.56
CA GLU A 2 18.67 11.58 11.64
C GLU A 2 18.28 10.20 12.19
N SER A 3 18.03 10.09 13.50
CA SER A 3 17.67 8.81 14.14
C SER A 3 16.77 9.05 15.34
N ILE A 4 16.01 8.03 15.74
CA ILE A 4 15.13 8.05 16.90
C ILE A 4 15.36 6.81 17.76
N ASP A 5 15.55 7.02 19.08
CA ASP A 5 15.61 5.94 20.05
C ASP A 5 14.19 5.54 20.48
N ILE A 6 13.90 4.26 20.41
CA ILE A 6 12.61 3.74 20.91
C ILE A 6 12.79 3.29 22.36
N LEU A 7 12.01 3.88 23.23
CA LEU A 7 12.10 3.58 24.67
C LEU A 7 11.14 2.45 25.05
N PRO A 8 11.61 1.45 25.82
CA PRO A 8 10.74 0.39 26.33
C PRO A 8 9.61 0.94 27.19
N VAL A 9 8.43 0.38 27.02
CA VAL A 9 7.29 0.69 27.88
C VAL A 9 7.31 -0.22 29.11
N LEU A 10 7.07 0.38 30.30
CA LEU A 10 7.08 -0.34 31.56
C LEU A 10 5.77 -1.07 31.85
N TRP A 11 4.68 -0.64 31.24
CA TRP A 11 3.33 -1.12 31.44
C TRP A 11 2.71 -1.56 30.10
N PRO A 12 1.75 -2.50 30.13
CA PRO A 12 0.96 -2.82 28.93
C PRO A 12 0.32 -1.54 28.34
N LEU A 13 0.47 -1.34 27.02
CA LEU A 13 -0.12 -0.17 26.36
C LEU A 13 -1.65 -0.20 26.50
N LYS A 14 -2.24 0.96 26.70
CA LYS A 14 -3.69 1.11 26.69
C LYS A 14 -4.07 2.44 26.04
N GLY A 15 -4.85 2.39 24.96
CA GLY A 15 -5.25 3.62 24.30
C GLY A 15 -6.12 3.40 23.08
N ARG A 16 -6.46 4.53 22.45
CA ARG A 16 -7.24 4.58 21.22
C ARG A 16 -6.50 5.41 20.19
N ILE A 17 -6.54 4.98 18.93
CA ILE A 17 -5.88 5.66 17.83
C ILE A 17 -6.77 5.61 16.59
N ARG A 18 -6.77 6.68 15.80
CA ARG A 18 -7.28 6.68 14.44
C ARG A 18 -6.12 6.93 13.49
N PRO A 19 -5.61 5.92 12.77
CA PRO A 19 -4.58 6.12 11.77
C PRO A 19 -5.02 7.12 10.69
N PRO A 20 -4.09 7.73 9.95
CA PRO A 20 -4.45 8.56 8.81
C PRO A 20 -5.18 7.74 7.74
N GLY A 21 -5.76 8.44 6.77
CA GLY A 21 -6.42 7.80 5.64
C GLY A 21 -5.51 6.85 4.87
N SER A 22 -6.09 5.83 4.27
CA SER A 22 -5.33 4.84 3.49
C SER A 22 -4.66 5.47 2.28
N LYS A 23 -3.33 5.33 2.17
CA LYS A 23 -2.57 5.71 0.97
C LYS A 23 -3.12 5.01 -0.27
N SER A 24 -3.38 3.72 -0.16
CA SER A 24 -3.84 2.89 -1.26
C SER A 24 -5.21 3.30 -1.78
N LEU A 25 -6.14 3.67 -0.89
CA LEU A 25 -7.46 4.19 -1.26
C LEU A 25 -7.35 5.62 -1.78
N THR A 26 -6.56 6.50 -1.14
CA THR A 26 -6.40 7.90 -1.56
C THR A 26 -5.87 7.99 -3.00
N ASN A 27 -4.83 7.22 -3.35
CA ASN A 27 -4.29 7.22 -4.70
C ASN A 27 -5.27 6.67 -5.74
N ARG A 28 -6.06 5.65 -5.40
CA ARG A 28 -7.12 5.14 -6.27
C ARG A 28 -8.23 6.16 -6.46
N ALA A 29 -8.68 6.77 -5.38
CA ALA A 29 -9.73 7.79 -5.41
C ALA A 29 -9.31 8.98 -6.28
N LEU A 30 -8.06 9.42 -6.21
CA LEU A 30 -7.51 10.50 -7.05
C LEU A 30 -7.58 10.14 -8.54
N ILE A 31 -7.18 8.92 -8.93
CA ILE A 31 -7.23 8.45 -10.33
C ILE A 31 -8.70 8.36 -10.82
N ILE A 32 -9.57 7.72 -10.04
CA ILE A 32 -10.98 7.55 -10.41
C ILE A 32 -11.68 8.91 -10.50
N ALA A 33 -11.45 9.79 -9.52
CA ALA A 33 -12.00 11.14 -9.51
C ALA A 33 -11.48 11.99 -10.68
N ALA A 34 -10.21 11.84 -11.07
CA ALA A 34 -9.63 12.52 -12.23
C ALA A 34 -10.34 12.14 -13.54
N LEU A 35 -10.75 10.88 -13.69
CA LEU A 35 -11.49 10.36 -14.83
C LEU A 35 -13.00 10.57 -14.73
N ALA A 36 -13.53 10.98 -13.59
CA ALA A 36 -14.96 11.15 -13.38
C ALA A 36 -15.55 12.33 -14.17
N GLN A 37 -16.83 12.26 -14.46
CA GLN A 37 -17.61 13.38 -14.93
C GLN A 37 -18.06 14.23 -13.74
N GLY A 38 -17.63 15.49 -13.71
CA GLY A 38 -17.92 16.42 -12.62
C GLY A 38 -16.98 16.34 -11.42
N PRO A 39 -17.21 17.20 -10.42
CA PRO A 39 -16.33 17.30 -9.25
C PRO A 39 -16.48 16.10 -8.28
N SER A 40 -15.39 15.74 -7.66
CA SER A 40 -15.36 14.80 -6.55
C SER A 40 -14.81 15.46 -5.30
N HIS A 41 -15.39 15.09 -4.14
CA HIS A 41 -14.98 15.55 -2.82
C HIS A 41 -14.53 14.33 -1.99
N LEU A 42 -13.22 14.20 -1.80
CA LEU A 42 -12.62 13.07 -1.10
C LEU A 42 -12.32 13.49 0.34
N THR A 43 -12.89 12.79 1.32
CA THR A 43 -12.71 13.07 2.75
C THR A 43 -11.86 11.99 3.43
N GLY A 44 -11.28 12.29 4.59
CA GLY A 44 -10.42 11.35 5.31
C GLY A 44 -9.13 10.98 4.57
N VAL A 45 -8.73 11.76 3.57
CA VAL A 45 -7.57 11.48 2.72
C VAL A 45 -6.25 11.48 3.49
N LEU A 46 -5.27 10.79 2.94
CA LEU A 46 -3.89 10.88 3.39
C LEU A 46 -3.17 12.04 2.69
N ASP A 47 -2.51 12.91 3.46
CA ASP A 47 -1.48 13.81 2.97
C ASP A 47 -0.10 13.22 3.31
N SER A 48 0.65 12.86 2.27
CA SER A 48 1.95 12.19 2.38
C SER A 48 2.76 12.38 1.11
N VAL A 49 4.04 12.03 1.12
CA VAL A 49 4.89 12.11 -0.08
C VAL A 49 4.27 11.34 -1.27
N ASP A 50 3.76 10.13 -1.06
CA ASP A 50 3.18 9.32 -2.15
C ASP A 50 1.91 9.94 -2.75
N THR A 51 1.07 10.61 -1.94
CA THR A 51 -0.16 11.26 -2.42
C THR A 51 0.12 12.61 -3.06
N GLN A 52 1.11 13.36 -2.57
CA GLN A 52 1.57 14.61 -3.19
C GLN A 52 2.16 14.36 -4.59
N VAL A 53 2.96 13.28 -4.75
CA VAL A 53 3.45 12.84 -6.07
C VAL A 53 2.30 12.60 -7.05
N MET A 54 1.20 12.00 -6.59
CA MET A 54 0.00 11.78 -7.41
C MET A 54 -0.68 13.11 -7.78
N ILE A 55 -0.85 14.00 -6.81
CA ILE A 55 -1.48 15.32 -6.99
C ILE A 55 -0.67 16.17 -7.96
N ASP A 56 0.65 16.25 -7.79
CA ASP A 56 1.56 16.98 -8.69
C ASP A 56 1.49 16.43 -10.12
N SER A 57 1.44 15.11 -10.26
CA SER A 57 1.32 14.44 -11.55
C SER A 57 -0.01 14.75 -12.23
N LEU A 58 -1.12 14.74 -11.50
CA LEU A 58 -2.44 15.14 -12.00
C LEU A 58 -2.43 16.62 -12.42
N GLY A 59 -1.78 17.50 -11.66
CA GLY A 59 -1.60 18.90 -12.01
C GLY A 59 -0.85 19.08 -13.33
N ARG A 60 0.23 18.31 -13.57
CA ARG A 60 0.96 18.30 -14.86
C ARG A 60 0.12 17.78 -16.02
N LEU A 61 -0.82 16.90 -15.75
CA LEU A 61 -1.82 16.42 -16.71
C LEU A 61 -2.98 17.41 -16.90
N GLN A 62 -2.91 18.61 -16.28
CA GLN A 62 -3.94 19.64 -16.27
C GLN A 62 -5.26 19.21 -15.65
N ILE A 63 -5.20 18.33 -14.68
CA ILE A 63 -6.33 17.90 -13.85
C ILE A 63 -6.14 18.50 -12.45
N PRO A 64 -6.82 19.62 -12.14
CA PRO A 64 -6.55 20.35 -10.90
C PRO A 64 -7.13 19.60 -9.70
N VAL A 65 -6.31 19.52 -8.64
CA VAL A 65 -6.69 19.01 -7.33
C VAL A 65 -6.48 20.13 -6.31
N SER A 66 -7.53 20.50 -5.57
CA SER A 66 -7.42 21.41 -4.44
C SER A 66 -7.28 20.60 -3.14
N VAL A 67 -6.35 21.01 -2.30
CA VAL A 67 -6.00 20.30 -1.05
C VAL A 67 -6.39 21.18 0.14
N ASP A 68 -7.16 20.62 1.06
CA ASP A 68 -7.40 21.17 2.39
C ASP A 68 -6.85 20.20 3.44
N ILE A 69 -5.61 20.44 3.89
CA ILE A 69 -4.91 19.59 4.88
C ILE A 69 -5.62 19.62 6.22
N ALA A 70 -6.14 20.79 6.64
CA ALA A 70 -6.79 20.93 7.95
C ALA A 70 -8.07 20.08 8.06
N GLN A 71 -8.81 19.96 6.97
CA GLN A 71 -10.02 19.15 6.88
C GLN A 71 -9.74 17.72 6.37
N ARG A 72 -8.48 17.40 5.99
CA ARG A 72 -8.12 16.14 5.34
C ARG A 72 -9.02 15.85 4.15
N THR A 73 -9.15 16.82 3.24
CA THR A 73 -10.00 16.71 2.06
C THR A 73 -9.27 17.09 0.78
N PHE A 74 -9.57 16.37 -0.31
CA PHE A 74 -9.14 16.73 -1.66
C PHE A 74 -10.37 16.95 -2.54
N HIS A 75 -10.35 18.02 -3.33
CA HIS A 75 -11.35 18.30 -4.35
C HIS A 75 -10.72 18.09 -5.72
N VAL A 76 -11.31 17.21 -6.52
CA VAL A 76 -10.82 16.87 -7.86
C VAL A 76 -11.87 17.27 -8.88
N ASN A 77 -11.49 18.09 -9.86
CA ASN A 77 -12.34 18.42 -11.00
C ASN A 77 -12.13 17.39 -12.11
N GLY A 78 -12.95 16.34 -12.09
CA GLY A 78 -12.86 15.24 -13.04
C GLY A 78 -13.14 15.65 -14.48
N GLN A 79 -12.47 15.00 -15.42
CA GLN A 79 -12.43 15.38 -16.84
C GLN A 79 -13.28 14.49 -17.75
N GLY A 80 -14.16 13.66 -17.19
CA GLY A 80 -15.08 12.80 -17.96
C GLY A 80 -14.37 11.78 -18.86
N GLY A 81 -13.30 11.15 -18.35
CA GLY A 81 -12.50 10.16 -19.08
C GLY A 81 -11.43 10.75 -19.98
N LYS A 82 -11.24 12.08 -20.02
CA LYS A 82 -10.25 12.74 -20.85
C LYS A 82 -9.03 13.16 -20.04
N ILE A 83 -7.88 13.23 -20.69
CA ILE A 83 -6.67 13.84 -20.16
C ILE A 83 -6.42 15.13 -20.94
N PRO A 84 -6.53 16.32 -20.31
CA PRO A 84 -6.43 17.60 -21.03
C PRO A 84 -5.06 17.86 -21.64
N SER A 85 -3.98 17.44 -20.96
CA SER A 85 -2.62 17.61 -21.46
C SER A 85 -2.30 16.64 -22.58
N THR A 86 -1.69 17.17 -23.67
CA THR A 86 -1.18 16.35 -24.79
C THR A 86 0.27 15.90 -24.62
N GLY A 87 0.85 16.16 -23.45
CA GLY A 87 2.20 15.71 -23.09
C GLY A 87 2.60 16.16 -21.70
N ALA A 88 3.30 15.30 -20.99
CA ALA A 88 3.83 15.60 -19.67
C ALA A 88 5.03 14.73 -19.32
N GLU A 89 5.93 15.27 -18.52
CA GLU A 89 6.94 14.50 -17.78
C GLU A 89 6.50 14.39 -16.33
N LEU A 90 6.31 13.15 -15.85
CA LEU A 90 5.81 12.85 -14.52
C LEU A 90 6.93 12.22 -13.70
N TRP A 91 7.30 12.88 -12.60
CA TRP A 91 8.29 12.37 -11.66
C TRP A 91 7.59 11.72 -10.47
N CYS A 92 7.75 10.40 -10.32
CA CYS A 92 7.00 9.59 -9.37
C CYS A 92 7.80 9.20 -8.11
N GLU A 93 8.99 9.75 -7.89
CA GLU A 93 9.88 9.39 -6.78
C GLU A 93 10.04 7.86 -6.65
N ASN A 94 9.84 7.29 -5.45
CA ASN A 94 9.73 5.84 -5.21
C ASN A 94 8.27 5.40 -5.01
N SER A 95 7.27 6.14 -5.55
CA SER A 95 5.85 5.79 -5.42
C SER A 95 5.43 4.76 -6.47
N GLY A 96 5.52 3.48 -6.11
CA GLY A 96 5.12 2.38 -7.01
C GLY A 96 3.66 2.40 -7.41
N THR A 97 2.78 2.89 -6.53
CA THR A 97 1.35 3.07 -6.81
C THR A 97 1.15 4.16 -7.85
N SER A 98 1.79 5.33 -7.65
CA SER A 98 1.62 6.48 -8.54
C SER A 98 2.12 6.17 -9.95
N ILE A 99 3.34 5.64 -10.10
CA ILE A 99 3.87 5.40 -11.45
C ILE A 99 3.02 4.40 -12.24
N ARG A 100 2.53 3.32 -11.60
CA ARG A 100 1.72 2.30 -12.27
C ARG A 100 0.34 2.82 -12.64
N PHE A 101 -0.33 3.53 -11.73
CA PHE A 101 -1.66 4.09 -11.98
C PHE A 101 -1.61 5.20 -13.02
N LEU A 102 -0.63 6.10 -12.93
CA LEU A 102 -0.42 7.16 -13.93
C LEU A 102 -0.04 6.61 -15.30
N THR A 103 0.71 5.50 -15.38
CA THR A 103 1.02 4.84 -16.66
C THR A 103 -0.25 4.42 -17.39
N ALA A 104 -1.20 3.78 -16.70
CA ALA A 104 -2.47 3.39 -17.30
C ALA A 104 -3.38 4.62 -17.56
N LEU A 105 -3.40 5.61 -16.66
CA LEU A 105 -4.12 6.86 -16.85
C LEU A 105 -3.66 7.58 -18.13
N CYS A 106 -2.35 7.75 -18.32
CA CYS A 106 -1.78 8.39 -19.50
C CYS A 106 -2.13 7.65 -20.80
N ALA A 107 -2.29 6.32 -20.76
CA ALA A 107 -2.71 5.54 -21.93
C ALA A 107 -4.14 5.87 -22.39
N ALA A 108 -5.01 6.38 -21.50
CA ALA A 108 -6.35 6.87 -21.84
C ALA A 108 -6.35 8.29 -22.41
N GLY A 109 -5.21 9.00 -22.39
CA GLY A 109 -5.05 10.33 -22.96
C GLY A 109 -4.81 10.36 -24.47
N SER A 110 -4.48 11.55 -25.00
CA SER A 110 -4.04 11.72 -26.40
C SER A 110 -2.78 12.59 -26.40
N GLY A 111 -1.62 11.97 -26.67
CA GLY A 111 -0.35 12.69 -26.62
C GLY A 111 0.86 11.82 -26.26
N ARG A 112 1.89 12.50 -25.72
CA ARG A 112 3.17 11.85 -25.35
C ARG A 112 3.48 12.11 -23.89
N TYR A 113 3.67 11.05 -23.12
CA TYR A 113 3.92 11.10 -21.68
C TYR A 113 5.18 10.32 -21.35
N ARG A 114 5.96 10.86 -20.42
CA ARG A 114 7.13 10.19 -19.86
C ARG A 114 6.99 10.10 -18.34
N LEU A 115 7.17 8.90 -17.79
CA LEU A 115 7.07 8.66 -16.37
C LEU A 115 8.40 8.10 -15.85
N ASP A 116 8.93 8.70 -14.78
CA ASP A 116 10.21 8.34 -14.21
C ASP A 116 10.17 8.45 -12.69
N GLY A 117 11.24 8.05 -12.01
CA GLY A 117 11.41 8.18 -10.58
C GLY A 117 12.87 8.11 -10.16
N ASN A 118 13.12 7.97 -8.87
CA ASN A 118 14.47 7.88 -8.33
C ASN A 118 15.19 6.56 -8.73
N SER A 119 16.42 6.38 -8.28
CA SER A 119 17.24 5.21 -8.64
C SER A 119 16.53 3.89 -8.31
N ARG A 120 15.88 3.79 -7.16
CA ARG A 120 15.15 2.58 -6.76
C ARG A 120 13.94 2.33 -7.66
N MET A 121 13.20 3.36 -8.09
CA MET A 121 12.09 3.21 -9.01
C MET A 121 12.53 2.60 -10.35
N ARG A 122 13.74 2.93 -10.83
CA ARG A 122 14.33 2.40 -12.06
C ARG A 122 14.80 0.93 -11.95
N GLU A 123 14.62 0.31 -10.78
CA GLU A 123 14.86 -1.12 -10.52
C GLU A 123 13.56 -1.90 -10.29
N ARG A 124 12.42 -1.21 -10.17
CA ARG A 124 11.13 -1.82 -9.87
C ARG A 124 10.41 -2.18 -11.17
N PRO A 125 10.01 -3.46 -11.37
CA PRO A 125 9.38 -3.90 -12.61
C PRO A 125 8.10 -3.15 -12.95
N ILE A 126 7.91 -2.84 -14.24
CA ILE A 126 6.68 -2.27 -14.81
C ILE A 126 6.34 -2.87 -16.17
N ALA A 127 7.24 -3.66 -16.75
CA ALA A 127 7.07 -4.25 -18.08
C ALA A 127 5.74 -5.01 -18.29
N PRO A 128 5.19 -5.78 -17.31
CA PRO A 128 3.92 -6.46 -17.54
C PRO A 128 2.76 -5.48 -17.82
N LEU A 129 2.74 -4.31 -17.17
CA LEU A 129 1.76 -3.26 -17.46
C LEU A 129 2.00 -2.62 -18.82
N VAL A 130 3.25 -2.31 -19.14
CA VAL A 130 3.65 -1.71 -20.44
C VAL A 130 3.30 -2.65 -21.59
N ALA A 131 3.59 -3.94 -21.46
CA ALA A 131 3.25 -4.96 -22.46
C ALA A 131 1.73 -5.12 -22.64
N ALA A 132 0.96 -5.08 -21.53
CA ALA A 132 -0.50 -5.12 -21.56
C ALA A 132 -1.07 -3.93 -22.35
N LEU A 133 -0.59 -2.71 -22.09
CA LEU A 133 -0.98 -1.50 -22.83
C LEU A 133 -0.57 -1.55 -24.30
N ALA A 134 0.64 -2.05 -24.59
CA ALA A 134 1.10 -2.23 -25.96
C ALA A 134 0.22 -3.23 -26.73
N SER A 135 -0.20 -4.32 -26.09
CA SER A 135 -1.12 -5.29 -26.70
C SER A 135 -2.50 -4.70 -26.98
N ALA A 136 -2.91 -3.66 -26.27
CA ALA A 136 -4.14 -2.90 -26.49
C ALA A 136 -3.99 -1.82 -27.58
N GLY A 137 -2.83 -1.70 -28.23
CA GLY A 137 -2.59 -0.74 -29.33
C GLY A 137 -2.00 0.60 -28.88
N VAL A 138 -1.65 0.76 -27.60
CA VAL A 138 -0.94 1.93 -27.10
C VAL A 138 0.56 1.78 -27.34
N LYS A 139 1.23 2.79 -27.87
CA LYS A 139 2.70 2.76 -27.99
C LYS A 139 3.32 3.04 -26.62
N ALA A 140 3.56 1.98 -25.85
CA ALA A 140 4.17 2.04 -24.52
C ALA A 140 5.46 1.23 -24.50
N ARG A 141 6.52 1.77 -23.86
CA ARG A 141 7.81 1.07 -23.72
C ARG A 141 8.58 1.56 -22.50
N CYS A 142 9.44 0.70 -21.95
CA CYS A 142 10.50 1.09 -21.02
C CYS A 142 11.67 1.66 -21.83
N GLU A 143 12.16 2.87 -21.49
CA GLU A 143 13.21 3.57 -22.26
C GLU A 143 14.55 2.84 -22.27
N LEU A 144 14.91 2.20 -21.13
CA LEU A 144 16.21 1.58 -20.94
C LEU A 144 16.21 0.08 -21.28
N GLU A 145 15.11 -0.46 -21.81
CA GLU A 145 14.96 -1.89 -22.16
C GLU A 145 15.30 -2.86 -21.01
N ASN A 146 15.10 -2.40 -19.77
CA ASN A 146 15.42 -3.13 -18.53
C ASN A 146 14.16 -3.53 -17.73
N ASP A 147 12.99 -3.56 -18.36
CA ASP A 147 11.69 -3.90 -17.77
C ASP A 147 11.21 -2.92 -16.66
N CYS A 148 11.93 -1.84 -16.46
CA CYS A 148 11.71 -0.86 -15.40
C CYS A 148 11.53 0.57 -15.98
N PRO A 149 11.06 1.53 -15.18
CA PRO A 149 11.06 2.95 -15.60
C PRO A 149 12.47 3.45 -15.99
N PRO A 150 12.58 4.51 -16.83
CA PRO A 150 11.49 5.38 -17.30
C PRO A 150 10.59 4.70 -18.34
N VAL A 151 9.29 5.10 -18.33
CA VAL A 151 8.29 4.64 -19.29
C VAL A 151 7.91 5.75 -20.25
N GLN A 152 7.87 5.46 -21.53
CA GLN A 152 7.31 6.34 -22.54
C GLN A 152 5.98 5.81 -23.06
N ILE A 153 5.01 6.72 -23.20
CA ILE A 153 3.68 6.43 -23.77
C ILE A 153 3.41 7.44 -24.88
N GLU A 154 3.03 6.94 -26.05
CA GLU A 154 2.48 7.73 -27.14
C GLU A 154 1.12 7.10 -27.52
N THR A 155 0.05 7.89 -27.47
CA THR A 155 -1.30 7.37 -27.57
C THR A 155 -2.28 8.40 -28.14
N ASP A 156 -3.34 7.91 -28.77
CA ASP A 156 -4.53 8.66 -29.17
C ASP A 156 -5.77 8.15 -28.43
N GLY A 157 -5.58 7.63 -27.20
CA GLY A 157 -6.60 7.05 -26.33
C GLY A 157 -6.46 5.53 -26.22
N LEU A 158 -7.13 4.97 -25.22
CA LEU A 158 -7.24 3.53 -25.02
C LEU A 158 -8.36 2.97 -25.93
N PRO A 159 -8.06 2.10 -26.92
CA PRO A 159 -9.08 1.68 -27.90
C PRO A 159 -10.20 0.83 -27.30
N GLY A 160 -9.90 0.01 -26.27
CA GLY A 160 -10.79 -1.02 -25.75
C GLY A 160 -10.39 -2.41 -26.28
N GLY A 161 -11.28 -3.40 -26.09
CA GLY A 161 -11.02 -4.78 -26.50
C GLY A 161 -10.38 -5.62 -25.40
N ARG A 162 -9.67 -6.69 -25.79
CA ARG A 162 -9.10 -7.65 -24.84
C ARG A 162 -7.67 -7.30 -24.47
N ILE A 163 -7.38 -7.27 -23.17
CA ILE A 163 -6.07 -7.01 -22.58
C ILE A 163 -5.67 -8.19 -21.71
N ARG A 164 -4.44 -8.67 -21.82
CA ARG A 164 -3.88 -9.69 -20.93
C ARG A 164 -2.78 -9.11 -20.06
N VAL A 165 -2.78 -9.46 -18.79
CA VAL A 165 -1.77 -8.99 -17.81
C VAL A 165 -1.36 -10.10 -16.87
N GLY A 166 -0.04 -10.21 -16.57
CA GLY A 166 0.47 -11.14 -15.56
C GLY A 166 0.05 -10.75 -14.15
N GLY A 167 -0.39 -11.72 -13.35
CA GLY A 167 -0.85 -11.52 -11.97
C GLY A 167 0.21 -11.77 -10.89
N ASP A 168 1.33 -12.37 -11.23
CA ASP A 168 2.32 -12.97 -10.32
C ASP A 168 3.30 -11.97 -9.67
N LEU A 169 3.51 -10.80 -10.26
CA LEU A 169 4.45 -9.81 -9.76
C LEU A 169 3.79 -8.70 -8.93
N SER A 170 2.62 -8.20 -9.35
CA SER A 170 1.96 -7.10 -8.65
C SER A 170 0.49 -6.93 -9.07
N SER A 171 -0.41 -6.94 -8.09
CA SER A 171 -1.82 -6.58 -8.27
C SER A 171 -2.03 -5.13 -8.75
N GLN A 172 -1.02 -4.26 -8.63
CA GLN A 172 -1.10 -2.87 -9.06
C GLN A 172 -1.19 -2.73 -10.59
N TYR A 173 -0.63 -3.66 -11.37
CA TYR A 173 -0.76 -3.65 -12.82
C TYR A 173 -2.21 -3.85 -13.24
N LEU A 174 -2.87 -4.85 -12.67
CA LEU A 174 -4.28 -5.11 -12.89
C LEU A 174 -5.14 -3.93 -12.42
N SER A 175 -4.93 -3.44 -11.20
CA SER A 175 -5.65 -2.29 -10.65
C SER A 175 -5.53 -1.04 -11.55
N ALA A 176 -4.34 -0.79 -12.11
CA ALA A 176 -4.10 0.32 -13.02
C ALA A 176 -4.94 0.21 -14.31
N LEU A 177 -4.92 -0.96 -14.94
CA LEU A 177 -5.70 -1.24 -16.15
C LEU A 177 -7.20 -1.15 -15.90
N LEU A 178 -7.68 -1.73 -14.80
CA LEU A 178 -9.10 -1.69 -14.41
C LEU A 178 -9.58 -0.25 -14.26
N MET A 179 -8.85 0.60 -13.52
CA MET A 179 -9.26 1.99 -13.29
C MET A 179 -9.23 2.84 -14.55
N ALA A 180 -8.33 2.57 -15.50
CA ALA A 180 -8.27 3.30 -16.77
C ALA A 180 -9.31 2.81 -17.80
N ALA A 181 -9.74 1.56 -17.71
CA ALA A 181 -10.62 0.92 -18.68
C ALA A 181 -11.95 1.66 -18.97
N PRO A 182 -12.65 2.27 -17.99
CA PRO A 182 -13.87 3.04 -18.28
C PRO A 182 -13.68 4.25 -19.19
N ALA A 183 -12.45 4.75 -19.31
CA ALA A 183 -12.10 5.85 -20.22
C ALA A 183 -11.73 5.39 -21.64
N ALA A 184 -11.78 4.10 -21.92
CA ALA A 184 -11.53 3.55 -23.26
C ALA A 184 -12.65 3.93 -24.25
N SER A 185 -12.31 3.87 -25.55
CA SER A 185 -13.28 4.16 -26.62
C SER A 185 -14.36 3.08 -26.77
N ALA A 186 -14.09 1.85 -26.33
CA ALA A 186 -15.02 0.72 -26.31
C ALA A 186 -14.79 -0.12 -25.04
N GLY A 187 -15.70 -1.05 -24.75
CA GLY A 187 -15.58 -1.95 -23.60
C GLY A 187 -14.24 -2.69 -23.56
N VAL A 188 -13.71 -2.89 -22.37
CA VAL A 188 -12.45 -3.58 -22.11
C VAL A 188 -12.70 -4.90 -21.40
N THR A 189 -12.06 -5.96 -21.89
CA THR A 189 -11.98 -7.25 -21.18
C THR A 189 -10.54 -7.44 -20.70
N VAL A 190 -10.33 -7.54 -19.39
CA VAL A 190 -9.01 -7.80 -18.80
C VAL A 190 -8.94 -9.24 -18.34
N GLU A 191 -7.96 -9.99 -18.85
CA GLU A 191 -7.66 -11.38 -18.48
C GLU A 191 -6.34 -11.42 -17.70
N VAL A 192 -6.36 -11.99 -16.51
CA VAL A 192 -5.14 -12.20 -15.72
C VAL A 192 -4.55 -13.54 -16.08
N THR A 193 -3.25 -13.56 -16.40
CA THR A 193 -2.49 -14.78 -16.65
C THR A 193 -1.65 -15.13 -15.42
N GLY A 194 -1.53 -16.42 -15.13
CA GLY A 194 -0.83 -16.89 -13.92
C GLY A 194 -1.63 -16.72 -12.65
N GLU A 195 -0.95 -16.82 -11.52
CA GLU A 195 -1.53 -16.65 -10.19
C GLU A 195 -1.62 -15.16 -9.84
N LEU A 196 -2.78 -14.72 -9.34
CA LEU A 196 -2.95 -13.34 -8.90
C LEU A 196 -2.51 -13.18 -7.44
N VAL A 197 -1.38 -12.47 -7.23
CA VAL A 197 -0.93 -12.11 -5.89
C VAL A 197 -1.73 -10.92 -5.33
N SER A 198 -1.90 -10.91 -4.01
CA SER A 198 -2.51 -9.78 -3.29
C SER A 198 -3.91 -9.41 -3.82
N ARG A 199 -4.77 -10.40 -4.07
CA ARG A 199 -6.14 -10.25 -4.59
C ARG A 199 -6.96 -9.19 -3.85
N PRO A 200 -6.92 -9.02 -2.51
CA PRO A 200 -7.70 -8.00 -1.81
C PRO A 200 -7.49 -6.56 -2.31
N TYR A 201 -6.30 -6.23 -2.86
CA TYR A 201 -6.08 -4.90 -3.44
C TYR A 201 -6.78 -4.70 -4.80
N VAL A 202 -7.09 -5.79 -5.49
CA VAL A 202 -7.93 -5.75 -6.70
C VAL A 202 -9.39 -5.58 -6.29
N ASP A 203 -9.86 -6.34 -5.31
CA ASP A 203 -11.23 -6.25 -4.80
C ASP A 203 -11.53 -4.83 -4.30
N MET A 204 -10.61 -4.24 -3.53
CA MET A 204 -10.67 -2.84 -3.11
C MET A 204 -10.79 -1.88 -4.30
N THR A 205 -10.06 -2.12 -5.39
CA THR A 205 -10.15 -1.31 -6.61
C THR A 205 -11.52 -1.44 -7.26
N LEU A 206 -12.04 -2.65 -7.40
CA LEU A 206 -13.36 -2.93 -8.00
C LEU A 206 -14.48 -2.26 -7.22
N GLU A 207 -14.46 -2.34 -5.88
CA GLU A 207 -15.46 -1.71 -5.03
C GLU A 207 -15.44 -0.18 -5.15
N MET A 208 -14.26 0.43 -5.18
CA MET A 208 -14.14 1.87 -5.40
C MET A 208 -14.64 2.28 -6.79
N MET A 209 -14.29 1.54 -7.85
CA MET A 209 -14.78 1.79 -9.20
C MET A 209 -16.30 1.70 -9.27
N ARG A 210 -16.92 0.68 -8.65
CA ARG A 210 -18.37 0.53 -8.54
C ARG A 210 -19.01 1.69 -7.77
N ALA A 211 -18.38 2.11 -6.66
CA ALA A 211 -18.84 3.25 -5.90
C ALA A 211 -18.89 4.54 -6.75
N PHE A 212 -17.99 4.71 -7.73
CA PHE A 212 -18.00 5.81 -8.68
C PHE A 212 -18.82 5.52 -9.95
N GLY A 213 -19.64 4.47 -9.95
CA GLY A 213 -20.62 4.17 -11.00
C GLY A 213 -20.09 3.33 -12.17
N ALA A 214 -18.90 2.75 -12.07
CA ALA A 214 -18.41 1.85 -13.13
C ALA A 214 -19.23 0.56 -13.20
N ASN A 215 -19.55 0.13 -14.40
CA ASN A 215 -20.18 -1.16 -14.67
C ASN A 215 -19.08 -2.20 -14.96
N ILE A 216 -18.90 -3.11 -13.98
CA ILE A 216 -17.84 -4.12 -14.00
C ILE A 216 -18.42 -5.48 -13.68
N HIS A 217 -18.16 -6.43 -14.54
CA HIS A 217 -18.49 -7.84 -14.40
C HIS A 217 -17.23 -8.67 -14.24
N GLU A 218 -17.25 -9.68 -13.37
CA GLU A 218 -16.24 -10.74 -13.28
C GLU A 218 -16.95 -12.09 -13.55
N PRO A 219 -17.17 -12.46 -14.83
CA PRO A 219 -17.93 -13.67 -15.17
C PRO A 219 -17.19 -14.95 -14.77
N GLN A 220 -15.87 -14.88 -14.65
CA GLN A 220 -15.01 -15.94 -14.17
C GLN A 220 -13.89 -15.33 -13.33
N THR A 221 -13.35 -16.05 -12.39
CA THR A 221 -12.23 -15.61 -11.55
C THR A 221 -11.09 -15.05 -12.42
N ASN A 222 -10.63 -13.82 -12.08
CA ASN A 222 -9.56 -13.14 -12.80
C ASN A 222 -9.87 -12.76 -14.25
N HIS A 223 -11.13 -12.69 -14.63
CA HIS A 223 -11.61 -12.27 -15.94
C HIS A 223 -12.61 -11.12 -15.74
N PHE A 224 -12.27 -9.92 -16.18
CA PHE A 224 -13.03 -8.69 -15.88
C PHE A 224 -13.53 -8.06 -17.17
N GLU A 225 -14.82 -7.77 -17.22
CA GLU A 225 -15.49 -7.04 -18.29
C GLU A 225 -15.88 -5.66 -17.79
N ILE A 226 -15.40 -4.61 -18.43
CA ILE A 226 -15.58 -3.22 -18.02
C ILE A 226 -16.23 -2.45 -19.16
N ALA A 227 -17.38 -1.82 -18.89
CA ALA A 227 -18.04 -0.95 -19.85
C ALA A 227 -17.26 0.35 -20.06
N ALA A 228 -17.20 0.83 -21.30
CA ALA A 228 -16.68 2.15 -21.62
C ALA A 228 -17.72 3.21 -21.23
N GLN A 229 -17.59 3.77 -20.05
CA GLN A 229 -18.46 4.82 -19.53
C GLN A 229 -17.71 5.67 -18.49
N PRO A 230 -17.88 7.00 -18.47
CA PRO A 230 -17.23 7.83 -17.47
C PRO A 230 -17.68 7.46 -16.06
N TYR A 231 -16.76 7.55 -15.10
CA TYR A 231 -17.11 7.59 -13.69
C TYR A 231 -17.97 8.82 -13.39
N VAL A 232 -18.70 8.80 -12.27
CA VAL A 232 -19.51 9.92 -11.79
C VAL A 232 -18.83 10.54 -10.57
N GLY A 233 -18.56 11.85 -10.63
CA GLY A 233 -18.01 12.61 -9.51
C GLY A 233 -18.93 12.56 -8.29
N ARG A 234 -18.32 12.41 -7.10
CA ARG A 234 -19.05 12.22 -5.86
C ARG A 234 -18.25 12.60 -4.62
N THR A 235 -18.94 12.69 -3.48
CA THR A 235 -18.29 12.64 -2.17
C THR A 235 -17.94 11.19 -1.84
N TYR A 236 -16.69 10.95 -1.43
CA TYR A 236 -16.18 9.63 -1.06
C TYR A 236 -15.29 9.74 0.18
N ASP A 237 -15.61 8.97 1.21
CA ASP A 237 -14.84 8.92 2.45
C ASP A 237 -13.78 7.81 2.40
N ILE A 238 -12.54 8.18 2.72
CA ILE A 238 -11.40 7.28 2.71
C ILE A 238 -11.26 6.63 4.09
N GLU A 239 -11.30 5.30 4.16
CA GLU A 239 -11.05 4.56 5.39
C GLU A 239 -9.65 4.86 5.94
N PRO A 240 -9.45 4.80 7.28
CA PRO A 240 -8.12 4.78 7.87
C PRO A 240 -7.26 3.65 7.29
N ASP A 241 -5.96 3.84 7.25
CA ASP A 241 -5.02 2.88 6.66
C ASP A 241 -4.90 1.62 7.54
N ALA A 242 -5.39 0.48 7.06
CA ALA A 242 -5.36 -0.79 7.78
C ALA A 242 -3.94 -1.37 7.89
N SER A 243 -3.05 -1.07 6.93
CA SER A 243 -1.63 -1.42 7.07
C SER A 243 -0.99 -0.61 8.19
N ALA A 244 -1.29 0.70 8.29
CA ALA A 244 -0.82 1.54 9.38
C ALA A 244 -1.39 1.11 10.74
N ALA A 245 -2.64 0.68 10.78
CA ALA A 245 -3.26 0.11 11.98
C ALA A 245 -2.52 -1.12 12.52
N SER A 246 -1.86 -1.90 11.64
CA SER A 246 -1.13 -3.10 12.03
C SER A 246 -0.06 -2.84 13.07
N TYR A 247 0.62 -1.69 13.02
CA TYR A 247 1.67 -1.34 13.99
C TYR A 247 1.10 -1.12 15.39
N PHE A 248 -0.08 -0.54 15.51
CA PHE A 248 -0.72 -0.30 16.81
C PHE A 248 -1.34 -1.58 17.39
N PHE A 249 -1.92 -2.43 16.55
CA PHE A 249 -2.33 -3.78 16.97
C PHE A 249 -1.12 -4.61 17.43
N ALA A 250 -0.02 -4.56 16.67
CA ALA A 250 1.22 -5.22 17.05
C ALA A 250 1.81 -4.65 18.35
N ALA A 251 1.75 -3.33 18.56
CA ALA A 251 2.16 -2.72 19.82
C ALA A 251 1.37 -3.24 21.01
N ALA A 252 0.03 -3.40 20.89
CA ALA A 252 -0.78 -4.07 21.90
C ALA A 252 -0.34 -5.53 22.13
N ALA A 253 -0.12 -6.28 21.03
CA ALA A 253 0.27 -7.69 21.11
C ALA A 253 1.60 -7.87 21.86
N VAL A 254 2.65 -7.13 21.49
CA VAL A 254 3.99 -7.31 22.07
C VAL A 254 4.10 -6.79 23.50
N THR A 255 3.28 -5.81 23.89
CA THR A 255 3.30 -5.25 25.26
C THR A 255 2.32 -5.95 26.20
N GLY A 256 1.44 -6.84 25.70
CA GLY A 256 0.34 -7.42 26.48
C GLY A 256 -0.76 -6.39 26.80
N GLY A 257 -0.86 -5.34 26.00
CA GLY A 257 -1.76 -4.20 26.20
C GLY A 257 -3.11 -4.32 25.51
N GLU A 258 -3.87 -3.23 25.51
CA GLU A 258 -5.16 -3.09 24.86
C GLU A 258 -5.17 -1.81 24.00
N VAL A 259 -5.30 -1.96 22.68
CA VAL A 259 -5.39 -0.82 21.76
C VAL A 259 -6.65 -0.93 20.92
N THR A 260 -7.40 0.17 20.85
CA THR A 260 -8.57 0.33 19.98
C THR A 260 -8.20 1.20 18.79
N VAL A 261 -8.32 0.67 17.60
CA VAL A 261 -8.19 1.41 16.34
C VAL A 261 -9.59 1.83 15.88
N LEU A 262 -9.76 3.13 15.62
CA LEU A 262 -11.01 3.74 15.20
C LEU A 262 -11.12 3.84 13.68
N GLY A 263 -12.34 3.73 13.14
CA GLY A 263 -12.64 3.90 11.73
C GLY A 263 -12.39 2.65 10.89
N LEU A 264 -12.07 1.52 11.50
CA LEU A 264 -11.95 0.22 10.83
C LEU A 264 -12.94 -0.79 11.43
N HIS A 265 -13.38 -1.72 10.61
CA HIS A 265 -14.30 -2.78 11.00
C HIS A 265 -14.01 -4.07 10.20
N ARG A 266 -14.67 -5.18 10.53
CA ARG A 266 -14.41 -6.48 9.91
C ARG A 266 -14.60 -6.50 8.38
N ASN A 267 -15.50 -5.68 7.87
CA ASN A 267 -15.81 -5.60 6.44
C ASN A 267 -15.16 -4.37 5.77
N ALA A 268 -14.06 -3.84 6.33
CA ALA A 268 -13.30 -2.78 5.69
C ALA A 268 -12.84 -3.20 4.30
N LEU A 269 -12.75 -2.25 3.37
CA LEU A 269 -12.31 -2.52 2.00
C LEU A 269 -10.88 -3.05 1.93
N GLN A 270 -10.06 -2.66 2.90
CA GLN A 270 -8.65 -3.01 2.95
C GLN A 270 -8.44 -4.40 3.54
N GLY A 271 -7.96 -5.35 2.72
CA GLY A 271 -7.66 -6.72 3.16
C GLY A 271 -6.70 -6.80 4.35
N ASP A 272 -5.85 -5.80 4.54
CA ASP A 272 -4.87 -5.73 5.63
C ASP A 272 -5.51 -5.71 7.03
N VAL A 273 -6.81 -5.44 7.14
CA VAL A 273 -7.57 -5.59 8.40
C VAL A 273 -7.50 -7.02 8.95
N LYS A 274 -7.31 -8.03 8.09
CA LYS A 274 -7.11 -9.44 8.47
C LYS A 274 -5.81 -9.69 9.25
N PHE A 275 -4.92 -8.70 9.36
CA PHE A 275 -3.77 -8.76 10.26
C PHE A 275 -4.18 -9.01 11.72
N VAL A 276 -5.35 -8.52 12.12
CA VAL A 276 -5.94 -8.81 13.44
C VAL A 276 -6.17 -10.31 13.63
N ASP A 277 -6.66 -11.02 12.59
CA ASP A 277 -6.88 -12.47 12.66
C ASP A 277 -5.52 -13.23 12.78
N ALA A 278 -4.45 -12.70 12.16
CA ALA A 278 -3.11 -13.26 12.34
C ALA A 278 -2.64 -13.16 13.80
N LEU A 279 -2.85 -12.00 14.44
CA LEU A 279 -2.53 -11.82 15.87
C LEU A 279 -3.41 -12.65 16.79
N VAL A 280 -4.70 -12.86 16.46
CA VAL A 280 -5.58 -13.79 17.18
C VAL A 280 -5.07 -15.21 17.07
N ARG A 281 -4.61 -15.66 15.89
CA ARG A 281 -3.95 -16.95 15.71
C ARG A 281 -2.65 -17.07 16.52
N MET A 282 -1.97 -15.97 16.84
CA MET A 282 -0.81 -15.94 17.74
C MET A 282 -1.19 -15.92 19.22
N GLY A 283 -2.49 -15.84 19.57
CA GLY A 283 -2.98 -15.91 20.96
C GLY A 283 -3.65 -14.64 21.48
N CYS A 284 -3.65 -13.52 20.74
CA CYS A 284 -4.35 -12.30 21.13
C CYS A 284 -5.88 -12.47 21.11
N GLU A 285 -6.59 -11.57 21.78
CA GLU A 285 -8.05 -11.45 21.69
C GLU A 285 -8.43 -10.18 20.91
N ALA A 286 -9.49 -10.25 20.11
CA ALA A 286 -9.97 -9.11 19.34
C ALA A 286 -11.49 -8.93 19.49
N ASP A 287 -11.90 -7.68 19.70
CA ASP A 287 -13.30 -7.26 19.64
C ASP A 287 -13.52 -6.44 18.36
N TRP A 288 -14.51 -6.84 17.57
CA TRP A 288 -14.86 -6.21 16.31
C TRP A 288 -16.15 -5.38 16.49
N GLY A 289 -16.00 -4.06 16.53
CA GLY A 289 -17.13 -3.12 16.51
C GLY A 289 -17.51 -2.68 15.10
N ASP A 290 -18.55 -1.85 15.02
CA ASP A 290 -19.08 -1.31 13.76
C ASP A 290 -18.13 -0.27 13.13
N ASP A 291 -17.36 0.47 13.95
CA ASP A 291 -16.42 1.52 13.51
C ASP A 291 -15.12 1.49 14.34
N SER A 292 -14.79 0.34 14.91
CA SER A 292 -13.54 0.18 15.65
C SER A 292 -13.18 -1.29 15.86
N ILE A 293 -11.88 -1.54 16.03
CA ILE A 293 -11.34 -2.85 16.37
C ILE A 293 -10.48 -2.69 17.61
N THR A 294 -10.73 -3.48 18.64
CA THR A 294 -9.91 -3.53 19.86
C THR A 294 -9.12 -4.82 19.91
N LEU A 295 -7.79 -4.72 19.99
CA LEU A 295 -6.92 -5.87 20.21
C LEU A 295 -6.40 -5.87 21.65
N ARG A 296 -6.44 -7.06 22.28
CA ARG A 296 -5.82 -7.32 23.59
C ARG A 296 -4.67 -8.31 23.42
N GLY A 297 -3.48 -7.86 23.77
CA GLY A 297 -2.29 -8.70 23.81
C GLY A 297 -2.40 -9.77 24.89
N LYS A 298 -2.00 -10.98 24.55
CA LYS A 298 -1.91 -12.17 25.42
C LYS A 298 -0.58 -12.85 25.18
N PRO A 299 -0.20 -13.86 25.99
CA PRO A 299 0.99 -14.67 25.69
C PRO A 299 0.97 -15.20 24.25
N LEU A 300 1.99 -14.79 23.48
CA LEU A 300 2.07 -15.10 22.06
C LEU A 300 2.69 -16.49 21.83
N HIS A 301 2.22 -17.19 20.79
CA HIS A 301 2.84 -18.40 20.27
C HIS A 301 3.15 -18.26 18.77
N GLY A 302 4.14 -19.01 18.30
CA GLY A 302 4.54 -19.01 16.90
C GLY A 302 3.47 -19.67 16.01
N ILE A 303 3.40 -19.22 14.76
CA ILE A 303 2.46 -19.73 13.76
C ILE A 303 3.15 -19.92 12.39
N ASP A 304 2.61 -20.82 11.58
CA ASP A 304 2.85 -20.87 10.13
C ASP A 304 1.70 -20.13 9.42
N ILE A 305 2.04 -19.11 8.63
CA ILE A 305 1.05 -18.26 8.00
C ILE A 305 1.42 -17.90 6.57
N ASP A 306 0.44 -18.04 5.69
CA ASP A 306 0.45 -17.45 4.35
C ASP A 306 0.02 -15.98 4.45
N MET A 307 0.86 -15.06 3.99
CA MET A 307 0.58 -13.62 4.05
C MET A 307 0.43 -12.99 2.66
N ASN A 308 0.16 -13.76 1.61
CA ASN A 308 -0.01 -13.23 0.26
C ASN A 308 -1.09 -12.15 0.19
N GLU A 309 -2.23 -12.36 0.83
CA GLU A 309 -3.36 -11.43 0.84
C GLU A 309 -3.11 -10.15 1.64
N ILE A 310 -2.22 -10.21 2.65
CA ILE A 310 -1.92 -9.10 3.58
C ILE A 310 -0.41 -8.81 3.64
N SER A 311 0.27 -8.95 2.52
CA SER A 311 1.74 -8.88 2.43
C SER A 311 2.34 -7.57 2.92
N ASP A 312 1.59 -6.48 2.94
CA ASP A 312 2.05 -5.19 3.46
C ASP A 312 2.15 -5.15 4.99
N THR A 313 1.60 -6.15 5.70
CA THR A 313 1.71 -6.32 7.14
C THR A 313 2.70 -7.41 7.56
N ALA A 314 3.36 -8.08 6.61
CA ALA A 314 4.29 -9.16 6.88
C ALA A 314 5.53 -8.70 7.69
N GLN A 315 6.05 -7.50 7.41
CA GLN A 315 7.14 -6.89 8.18
C GLN A 315 6.72 -6.62 9.64
N THR A 316 5.48 -6.19 9.84
CA THR A 316 4.91 -5.99 11.18
C THR A 316 4.85 -7.30 11.94
N LEU A 317 4.33 -8.38 11.32
CA LEU A 317 4.26 -9.71 11.94
C LEU A 317 5.65 -10.26 12.26
N ALA A 318 6.62 -10.03 11.38
CA ALA A 318 8.01 -10.44 11.59
C ALA A 318 8.62 -9.78 12.85
N CYS A 319 8.21 -8.55 13.18
CA CYS A 319 8.64 -7.86 14.40
C CYS A 319 7.81 -8.22 15.64
N VAL A 320 6.67 -8.90 15.50
CA VAL A 320 5.92 -9.51 16.61
C VAL A 320 6.46 -10.91 16.94
N ALA A 321 6.90 -11.66 15.95
CA ALA A 321 7.37 -13.05 16.08
C ALA A 321 8.44 -13.27 17.17
N PRO A 322 9.42 -12.36 17.41
CA PRO A 322 10.41 -12.52 18.46
C PRO A 322 9.86 -12.65 19.89
N PHE A 323 8.63 -12.23 20.12
CA PHE A 323 7.97 -12.25 21.43
C PHE A 323 7.06 -13.48 21.63
N ALA A 324 7.00 -14.38 20.65
CA ALA A 324 6.23 -15.61 20.72
C ALA A 324 6.98 -16.73 21.48
N SER A 325 6.28 -17.77 21.90
CA SER A 325 6.87 -18.92 22.60
C SER A 325 7.46 -19.99 21.67
N GLY A 326 7.40 -19.79 20.33
CA GLY A 326 7.93 -20.72 19.32
C GLY A 326 8.13 -20.03 17.98
N PRO A 327 8.76 -20.73 17.01
CA PRO A 327 9.06 -20.14 15.71
C PRO A 327 7.81 -19.69 14.95
N THR A 328 7.94 -18.59 14.21
CA THR A 328 6.91 -18.11 13.28
C THR A 328 7.44 -18.21 11.85
N ARG A 329 6.69 -18.89 10.98
CA ARG A 329 6.96 -19.01 9.55
C ARG A 329 6.02 -18.10 8.78
N ILE A 330 6.58 -17.10 8.07
CA ILE A 330 5.88 -16.23 7.12
C ILE A 330 6.21 -16.73 5.71
N ARG A 331 5.21 -17.02 4.90
CA ARG A 331 5.38 -17.57 3.56
C ARG A 331 4.48 -16.91 2.51
N ASN A 332 4.77 -17.22 1.25
CA ASN A 332 4.04 -16.76 0.07
C ASN A 332 4.09 -15.24 -0.12
N VAL A 333 5.24 -14.63 0.22
CA VAL A 333 5.48 -13.18 0.11
C VAL A 333 6.69 -12.84 -0.78
N ALA A 334 7.05 -13.71 -1.75
CA ALA A 334 8.18 -13.50 -2.66
C ALA A 334 8.11 -12.13 -3.39
N HIS A 335 6.91 -11.69 -3.76
CA HIS A 335 6.68 -10.41 -4.44
C HIS A 335 7.07 -9.18 -3.59
N MET A 336 7.28 -9.33 -2.27
CA MET A 336 7.78 -8.25 -1.40
C MET A 336 9.23 -7.87 -1.72
N ARG A 337 9.99 -8.74 -2.39
CA ARG A 337 11.39 -8.44 -2.80
C ARG A 337 11.48 -7.33 -3.85
N LEU A 338 10.40 -7.10 -4.58
CA LEU A 338 10.30 -6.13 -5.68
C LEU A 338 9.64 -4.79 -5.27
N LYS A 339 9.48 -4.55 -3.95
CA LYS A 339 8.85 -3.32 -3.43
C LYS A 339 9.90 -2.21 -3.18
N GLU A 340 9.68 -1.36 -2.19
CA GLU A 340 10.54 -0.22 -1.86
C GLU A 340 12.00 -0.65 -1.60
N THR A 341 12.18 -1.81 -1.02
CA THR A 341 13.43 -2.57 -0.94
C THR A 341 13.14 -4.06 -1.18
N ASP A 342 14.15 -4.94 -1.18
CA ASP A 342 13.91 -6.36 -0.93
C ASP A 342 13.51 -6.52 0.54
N ARG A 343 12.19 -6.46 0.79
CA ARG A 343 11.63 -6.47 2.15
C ARG A 343 11.90 -7.76 2.89
N VAL A 344 12.03 -8.89 2.20
CA VAL A 344 12.34 -10.18 2.84
C VAL A 344 13.77 -10.14 3.36
N SER A 345 14.74 -9.82 2.50
CA SER A 345 16.15 -9.75 2.87
C SER A 345 16.43 -8.67 3.91
N ALA A 346 15.81 -7.48 3.77
CA ALA A 346 15.96 -6.39 4.73
C ALA A 346 15.46 -6.77 6.13
N VAL A 347 14.28 -7.38 6.24
CA VAL A 347 13.74 -7.85 7.54
C VAL A 347 14.63 -8.91 8.16
N VAL A 348 15.07 -9.90 7.38
CA VAL A 348 15.98 -10.95 7.85
C VAL A 348 17.27 -10.34 8.38
N THR A 349 17.89 -9.44 7.61
CA THR A 349 19.15 -8.77 7.98
C THR A 349 19.01 -8.01 9.29
N GLU A 350 17.96 -7.22 9.47
CA GLU A 350 17.79 -6.39 10.65
C GLU A 350 17.36 -7.21 11.88
N LEU A 351 16.58 -8.29 11.72
CA LEU A 351 16.29 -9.22 12.81
C LEU A 351 17.55 -10.00 13.26
N GLN A 352 18.42 -10.39 12.32
CA GLN A 352 19.71 -10.99 12.65
C GLN A 352 20.65 -9.97 13.33
N ARG A 353 20.61 -8.69 12.95
CA ARG A 353 21.37 -7.60 13.57
C ARG A 353 21.03 -7.44 15.05
N VAL A 354 19.76 -7.59 15.43
CA VAL A 354 19.34 -7.57 16.85
C VAL A 354 19.59 -8.91 17.58
N GLY A 355 20.27 -9.85 16.94
CA GLY A 355 20.76 -11.10 17.57
C GLY A 355 19.79 -12.29 17.46
N LEU A 356 18.73 -12.20 16.67
CA LEU A 356 17.76 -13.30 16.48
C LEU A 356 18.27 -14.31 15.44
N THR A 357 17.81 -15.55 15.57
CA THR A 357 17.99 -16.57 14.54
C THR A 357 16.83 -16.48 13.54
N VAL A 358 17.16 -16.14 12.30
CA VAL A 358 16.19 -16.00 11.20
C VAL A 358 16.71 -16.74 9.99
N GLU A 359 15.87 -17.60 9.44
CA GLU A 359 16.11 -18.30 8.18
C GLU A 359 15.36 -17.59 7.05
N GLU A 360 16.11 -17.16 6.04
CA GLU A 360 15.55 -16.58 4.83
C GLU A 360 15.13 -17.70 3.86
N HIS A 361 13.93 -17.59 3.30
CA HIS A 361 13.43 -18.44 2.22
C HIS A 361 13.13 -17.61 0.98
N GLN A 362 13.05 -18.23 -0.17
CA GLN A 362 12.73 -17.54 -1.42
C GLN A 362 11.39 -16.78 -1.31
N ASP A 363 10.40 -17.38 -0.66
CA ASP A 363 9.03 -16.88 -0.52
C ASP A 363 8.71 -16.27 0.84
N GLY A 364 9.70 -16.04 1.72
CA GLY A 364 9.46 -15.50 3.06
C GLY A 364 10.57 -15.78 4.06
N MET A 365 10.21 -16.04 5.33
CA MET A 365 11.20 -16.23 6.39
C MET A 365 10.66 -17.06 7.56
N THR A 366 11.56 -17.69 8.33
CA THR A 366 11.26 -18.30 9.63
C THR A 366 12.02 -17.57 10.72
N ILE A 367 11.31 -17.04 11.72
CA ILE A 367 11.87 -16.28 12.84
C ILE A 367 11.78 -17.16 14.09
N THR A 368 12.93 -17.42 14.72
CA THR A 368 13.02 -18.11 16.00
C THR A 368 13.12 -17.08 17.12
N PRO A 369 12.22 -17.11 18.13
CA PRO A 369 12.28 -16.22 19.29
C PRO A 369 13.62 -16.30 20.01
N GLY A 370 14.06 -15.18 20.57
CA GLY A 370 15.31 -15.09 21.28
C GLY A 370 15.53 -13.73 21.95
N PRO A 371 16.64 -13.56 22.70
CA PRO A 371 16.96 -12.29 23.32
C PRO A 371 17.32 -11.23 22.27
N ILE A 372 16.63 -10.10 22.34
CA ILE A 372 16.87 -8.95 21.45
C ILE A 372 17.98 -8.10 22.03
N ARG A 373 19.01 -7.81 21.22
CA ARG A 373 20.17 -6.98 21.58
C ARG A 373 19.98 -5.54 21.10
N PRO A 374 20.59 -4.55 21.79
CA PRO A 374 20.65 -3.18 21.29
C PRO A 374 21.24 -3.12 19.87
N ALA A 375 20.60 -2.34 19.00
CA ALA A 375 21.08 -2.14 17.64
C ALA A 375 20.51 -0.88 16.99
N GLU A 376 21.25 -0.37 16.00
CA GLU A 376 20.78 0.62 15.05
C GLU A 376 20.18 -0.09 13.84
N ILE A 377 18.90 0.22 13.55
CA ILE A 377 18.10 -0.40 12.51
C ILE A 377 18.15 0.44 11.25
N HIS A 378 18.62 -0.14 10.16
CA HIS A 378 18.57 0.48 8.84
C HIS A 378 17.16 0.35 8.24
N THR A 379 16.65 1.45 7.72
CA THR A 379 15.29 1.50 7.15
C THR A 379 15.24 1.25 5.63
N TYR A 380 16.38 1.34 4.95
CA TYR A 380 16.46 1.12 3.49
C TYR A 380 15.51 2.02 2.69
N ASP A 381 15.27 3.25 3.17
CA ASP A 381 14.27 4.18 2.61
C ASP A 381 12.85 3.54 2.51
N ASP A 382 12.56 2.59 3.40
CA ASP A 382 11.26 1.92 3.49
C ASP A 382 10.57 2.23 4.82
N HIS A 383 9.48 2.99 4.73
CA HIS A 383 8.66 3.39 5.88
C HIS A 383 8.18 2.21 6.73
N ARG A 384 7.92 1.04 6.10
CA ARG A 384 7.47 -0.15 6.84
C ARG A 384 8.58 -0.77 7.68
N MET A 385 9.84 -0.65 7.26
CA MET A 385 10.99 -1.04 8.10
C MET A 385 11.03 -0.18 9.36
N ALA A 386 10.97 1.16 9.21
CA ALA A 386 10.99 2.08 10.35
C ALA A 386 9.88 1.77 11.36
N MET A 387 8.64 1.66 10.87
CA MET A 387 7.46 1.46 11.71
C MET A 387 7.41 0.05 12.34
N SER A 388 7.74 -1.00 11.59
CA SER A 388 7.72 -2.36 12.12
C SER A 388 8.81 -2.59 13.17
N PHE A 389 10.03 -2.14 12.91
CA PHE A 389 11.15 -2.37 13.84
C PHE A 389 11.06 -1.51 15.10
N SER A 390 10.31 -0.41 15.09
CA SER A 390 10.01 0.34 16.32
C SER A 390 9.31 -0.52 17.39
N LEU A 391 8.57 -1.54 16.99
CA LEU A 391 7.87 -2.46 17.89
C LEU A 391 8.84 -3.23 18.79
N LEU A 392 10.04 -3.57 18.29
CA LEU A 392 11.07 -4.26 19.09
C LEU A 392 11.50 -3.39 20.27
N GLY A 393 11.65 -2.08 20.03
CA GLY A 393 12.06 -1.13 21.06
C GLY A 393 11.04 -0.92 22.17
N LEU A 394 9.76 -1.25 21.96
CA LEU A 394 8.74 -1.17 23.02
C LEU A 394 8.99 -2.16 24.16
N LYS A 395 9.79 -3.21 23.94
CA LYS A 395 10.11 -4.23 24.93
C LYS A 395 11.60 -4.41 25.17
N ALA A 396 12.43 -4.12 24.18
CA ALA A 396 13.87 -4.31 24.25
C ALA A 396 14.59 -2.94 24.28
N PRO A 397 15.48 -2.68 25.28
CA PRO A 397 16.21 -1.43 25.33
C PRO A 397 17.27 -1.31 24.23
N GLY A 398 17.54 -0.07 23.78
CA GLY A 398 18.64 0.25 22.88
C GLY A 398 18.33 -0.02 21.40
N ILE A 399 17.07 -0.03 21.01
CA ILE A 399 16.66 -0.05 19.59
C ILE A 399 16.59 1.39 19.11
N ARG A 400 17.38 1.69 18.08
CA ARG A 400 17.44 3.00 17.41
C ARG A 400 17.06 2.83 15.94
N ILE A 401 16.11 3.60 15.48
CA ILE A 401 15.69 3.62 14.07
C ILE A 401 16.49 4.71 13.35
N LEU A 402 17.24 4.34 12.32
CA LEU A 402 17.94 5.27 11.45
C LEU A 402 16.98 5.79 10.37
N ASP A 403 17.12 7.06 9.99
CA ASP A 403 16.27 7.71 8.99
C ASP A 403 14.75 7.53 9.26
N PRO A 404 14.25 7.95 10.44
CA PRO A 404 12.83 7.84 10.76
C PRO A 404 11.95 8.68 9.82
N GLY A 405 12.51 9.67 9.14
CA GLY A 405 11.82 10.54 8.18
C GLY A 405 11.23 9.79 6.98
N CYS A 406 11.70 8.59 6.67
CA CYS A 406 11.14 7.76 5.59
C CYS A 406 9.64 7.42 5.80
N THR A 407 9.12 7.54 7.05
CA THR A 407 7.70 7.35 7.35
C THR A 407 6.80 8.41 6.70
N ALA A 408 7.34 9.58 6.33
CA ALA A 408 6.60 10.63 5.60
C ALA A 408 5.96 10.14 4.29
N LYS A 409 6.44 9.02 3.77
CA LYS A 409 5.89 8.35 2.59
C LYS A 409 4.42 7.92 2.76
N THR A 410 4.02 7.50 3.97
CA THR A 410 2.68 6.97 4.24
C THR A 410 2.09 7.36 5.58
N TYR A 411 2.90 7.79 6.54
CA TYR A 411 2.47 8.15 7.88
C TYR A 411 3.45 9.15 8.51
N PRO A 412 3.39 10.44 8.13
CA PRO A 412 4.32 11.44 8.63
C PRO A 412 4.37 11.55 10.16
N GLU A 413 3.23 11.44 10.84
CA GLU A 413 3.08 11.59 12.30
C GLU A 413 3.31 10.28 13.08
N TYR A 414 3.76 9.18 12.44
CA TYR A 414 3.81 7.85 13.08
C TYR A 414 4.51 7.84 14.44
N PHE A 415 5.71 8.40 14.52
CA PHE A 415 6.46 8.37 15.78
C PHE A 415 5.86 9.27 16.86
N THR A 416 5.20 10.36 16.48
CA THR A 416 4.44 11.22 17.39
C THR A 416 3.25 10.47 17.98
N ASP A 417 2.50 9.78 17.15
CA ASP A 417 1.33 9.00 17.56
C ASP A 417 1.72 7.78 18.40
N LEU A 418 2.81 7.09 18.04
CA LEU A 418 3.35 5.98 18.84
C LEU A 418 3.79 6.48 20.23
N ASP A 419 4.50 7.60 20.32
CA ASP A 419 4.93 8.18 21.60
C ASP A 419 3.73 8.62 22.43
N ALA A 420 2.71 9.25 21.82
CA ALA A 420 1.48 9.62 22.51
C ALA A 420 0.76 8.39 23.09
N LEU A 421 0.67 7.29 22.33
CA LEU A 421 0.10 6.03 22.80
C LEU A 421 0.93 5.43 23.96
N CYS A 422 2.26 5.50 23.90
CA CYS A 422 3.16 5.03 24.96
C CYS A 422 3.02 5.85 26.24
N ARG A 423 2.78 7.15 26.13
CA ARG A 423 2.56 8.04 27.31
C ARG A 423 1.20 7.85 27.96
N SER A 424 0.17 7.52 27.19
CA SER A 424 -1.19 7.27 27.72
C SER A 424 -1.29 6.02 28.60
N ALA A 425 -0.26 5.15 28.55
CA ALA A 425 -0.14 3.97 29.40
C ALA A 425 0.49 4.24 30.79
N ARG A 426 0.93 5.49 31.04
CA ARG A 426 1.47 5.93 32.34
C ARG A 426 0.36 6.50 33.21
#